data_e3b90abea6b864fc39f486075de083eb
#
_entry.id   e3b90abea6b864fc39f486075de083eb
#
_cell.length_a   1.000
_cell.length_b   1.000
_cell.length_c   1.000
_cell.angle_alpha   90.00
_cell.angle_beta   90.00
_cell.angle_gamma   90.00
#
_symmetry.space_group_name_H-M   'P 1'
#
loop_
_entity.id
_entity.type
_entity.pdbx_description
1 polymer ?
#
loop_
_entity_poly.entity_id
_entity_poly.type
_entity_poly.pdbx_seq_one_letter_code
_entity_poly.pdbx_strand_id
1 'polypeptide(L)'
;MAPPAPPSPDPATAQDRSATAQVRSAIVGAGMIAEVHRRSVRTAGGRLIGVLASTPERSTQVAADWSAPGQPVAAYGDFDDLLADADVDVVHICTPNRTHAAYAERALAAGKHVVCEKPLATGAADAERLVAAAERAGTVAAVPFVYRYHPLVRELRSRALAGEFGNWQLLHGSYLQDWMLDPDASGWRVDPRAGGDSRAFADIGSHWCDLVEWVTGERFTELTAHRTVTVPERPSGTDAKSFSESGSSVEGERSTVTTEDAAALLLRTESGALASTVVSQVSAGRKNRLWFELDGSAGSAVFDQENPDTLWLGGEDSSRILHRGAGGTSPEQQRLNVVPPGHPQGYVDCFAAFVADVYAAVTTGETPEGLPLFADGLRSARLVDAFLTSSANGTWTKVN
;
A
#
# COMPACT_ATOMS: atom_id res chain seq x y z
N MET A 1 -54.67 4.91 -19.18
CA MET A 1 -54.14 3.70 -18.52
C MET A 1 -52.64 3.76 -18.64
N ALA A 2 -51.96 3.91 -17.51
CA ALA A 2 -50.50 3.86 -17.46
C ALA A 2 -50.03 2.40 -17.59
N PRO A 3 -48.83 2.12 -18.19
CA PRO A 3 -48.31 0.76 -18.27
C PRO A 3 -47.93 0.24 -16.89
N PRO A 4 -47.99 -1.08 -16.66
CA PRO A 4 -47.64 -1.67 -15.37
C PRO A 4 -46.15 -1.53 -15.10
N ALA A 5 -45.82 -1.31 -13.83
CA ALA A 5 -44.43 -1.25 -13.36
C ALA A 5 -43.73 -2.60 -13.58
N PRO A 6 -42.38 -2.59 -13.85
CA PRO A 6 -41.62 -3.82 -13.98
C PRO A 6 -41.60 -4.58 -12.64
N PRO A 7 -41.57 -5.93 -12.67
CA PRO A 7 -41.53 -6.73 -11.45
C PRO A 7 -40.24 -6.44 -10.66
N SER A 8 -40.39 -6.34 -9.34
CA SER A 8 -39.29 -6.24 -8.41
C SER A 8 -38.43 -7.51 -8.53
N PRO A 9 -37.07 -7.41 -8.47
CA PRO A 9 -36.23 -8.59 -8.47
C PRO A 9 -36.52 -9.47 -7.25
N ASP A 10 -36.61 -10.76 -7.50
CA ASP A 10 -36.90 -11.79 -6.52
C ASP A 10 -35.80 -11.80 -5.44
N PRO A 11 -36.09 -11.59 -4.15
CA PRO A 11 -35.10 -11.61 -3.07
C PRO A 11 -34.46 -12.98 -2.83
N ALA A 12 -34.99 -14.05 -3.45
CA ALA A 12 -34.43 -15.40 -3.31
C ALA A 12 -33.10 -15.64 -4.07
N THR A 13 -32.73 -14.79 -5.04
CA THR A 13 -31.49 -14.96 -5.82
C THR A 13 -30.28 -14.32 -5.18
N ALA A 14 -30.43 -13.53 -4.12
CA ALA A 14 -29.30 -12.87 -3.41
C ALA A 14 -28.80 -13.63 -2.16
N GLN A 15 -29.48 -14.66 -1.70
CA GLN A 15 -29.21 -15.30 -0.40
C GLN A 15 -28.57 -16.69 -0.45
N ASP A 16 -28.26 -17.26 -1.61
CA ASP A 16 -27.70 -18.63 -1.68
C ASP A 16 -26.27 -18.70 -2.29
N ARG A 17 -25.43 -17.70 -2.01
CA ARG A 17 -23.98 -17.89 -2.12
C ARG A 17 -23.50 -18.41 -0.76
N SER A 18 -23.44 -19.75 -0.64
CA SER A 18 -22.97 -20.43 0.57
C SER A 18 -21.64 -19.83 1.03
N ALA A 19 -21.43 -19.80 2.36
CA ALA A 19 -20.22 -19.31 3.06
C ALA A 19 -18.90 -20.02 2.67
N THR A 20 -18.85 -20.73 1.54
CA THR A 20 -17.69 -21.46 0.99
C THR A 20 -17.28 -21.02 -0.42
N ALA A 21 -17.93 -20.03 -1.03
CA ALA A 21 -17.54 -19.56 -2.36
C ALA A 21 -16.25 -18.74 -2.28
N GLN A 22 -15.20 -19.20 -2.97
CA GLN A 22 -13.93 -18.46 -3.09
C GLN A 22 -14.14 -17.12 -3.77
N VAL A 23 -13.55 -16.05 -3.23
CA VAL A 23 -13.51 -14.74 -3.88
C VAL A 23 -12.70 -14.84 -5.17
N ARG A 24 -13.28 -14.36 -6.27
CA ARG A 24 -12.70 -14.42 -7.62
C ARG A 24 -12.10 -13.06 -7.98
N SER A 25 -10.83 -13.05 -8.27
CA SER A 25 -10.08 -11.82 -8.52
C SER A 25 -9.54 -11.77 -9.93
N ALA A 26 -9.49 -10.55 -10.49
CA ALA A 26 -8.74 -10.23 -11.70
C ALA A 26 -7.68 -9.17 -11.39
N ILE A 27 -6.54 -9.22 -12.10
CA ILE A 27 -5.42 -8.27 -11.91
C ILE A 27 -5.26 -7.42 -13.16
N VAL A 28 -5.18 -6.09 -12.98
CA VAL A 28 -4.85 -5.11 -14.03
C VAL A 28 -3.42 -4.65 -13.83
N GLY A 29 -2.57 -4.96 -14.81
CA GLY A 29 -1.11 -4.81 -14.74
C GLY A 29 -0.40 -6.16 -14.61
N ALA A 30 0.85 -6.23 -15.09
CA ALA A 30 1.64 -7.47 -15.13
C ALA A 30 3.10 -7.23 -14.75
N GLY A 31 3.36 -6.23 -13.91
CA GLY A 31 4.67 -5.92 -13.34
C GLY A 31 4.99 -6.73 -12.08
N MET A 32 6.11 -6.40 -11.43
CA MET A 32 6.58 -7.08 -10.23
C MET A 32 5.53 -7.11 -9.11
N ILE A 33 4.84 -5.99 -8.87
CA ILE A 33 3.84 -5.94 -7.81
C ILE A 33 2.61 -6.81 -8.12
N ALA A 34 2.24 -6.95 -9.37
CA ALA A 34 1.16 -7.82 -9.79
C ALA A 34 1.44 -9.31 -9.45
N GLU A 35 2.71 -9.73 -9.49
CA GLU A 35 3.12 -11.07 -9.05
C GLU A 35 2.94 -11.25 -7.53
N VAL A 36 3.19 -10.21 -6.73
CA VAL A 36 2.93 -10.22 -5.29
C VAL A 36 1.43 -10.36 -5.03
N HIS A 37 0.59 -9.58 -5.73
CA HIS A 37 -0.88 -9.72 -5.65
C HIS A 37 -1.34 -11.12 -6.06
N ARG A 38 -0.84 -11.65 -7.17
CA ARG A 38 -1.18 -13.01 -7.64
C ARG A 38 -0.92 -14.08 -6.57
N ARG A 39 0.24 -14.03 -5.92
CA ARG A 39 0.59 -14.95 -4.84
C ARG A 39 -0.33 -14.76 -3.64
N SER A 40 -0.57 -13.52 -3.27
CA SER A 40 -1.40 -13.16 -2.12
C SER A 40 -2.86 -13.57 -2.31
N VAL A 41 -3.43 -13.42 -3.52
CA VAL A 41 -4.77 -13.91 -3.88
C VAL A 41 -4.88 -15.41 -3.57
N ARG A 42 -3.89 -16.22 -4.00
CA ARG A 42 -3.90 -17.66 -3.78
C ARG A 42 -3.69 -18.02 -2.31
N THR A 43 -2.75 -17.36 -1.64
CA THR A 43 -2.45 -17.60 -0.22
C THR A 43 -3.63 -17.23 0.68
N ALA A 44 -4.37 -16.17 0.33
CA ALA A 44 -5.59 -15.76 1.01
C ALA A 44 -6.82 -16.66 0.73
N GLY A 45 -6.65 -17.74 -0.04
CA GLY A 45 -7.73 -18.66 -0.38
C GLY A 45 -8.65 -18.20 -1.51
N GLY A 46 -8.33 -17.10 -2.18
CA GLY A 46 -9.05 -16.63 -3.36
C GLY A 46 -8.64 -17.33 -4.65
N ARG A 47 -9.39 -17.07 -5.70
CA ARG A 47 -9.13 -17.57 -7.05
C ARG A 47 -8.77 -16.43 -7.99
N LEU A 48 -7.59 -16.47 -8.59
CA LEU A 48 -7.26 -15.59 -9.71
C LEU A 48 -7.89 -16.18 -10.97
N ILE A 49 -8.79 -15.42 -11.60
CA ILE A 49 -9.56 -15.86 -12.77
C ILE A 49 -9.18 -15.10 -14.04
N GLY A 50 -8.51 -13.94 -13.92
CA GLY A 50 -8.17 -13.16 -15.10
C GLY A 50 -7.06 -12.14 -14.91
N VAL A 51 -6.48 -11.71 -16.02
CA VAL A 51 -5.45 -10.66 -16.08
C VAL A 51 -5.66 -9.76 -17.30
N LEU A 52 -5.44 -8.47 -17.09
CA LEU A 52 -5.32 -7.46 -18.13
C LEU A 52 -3.93 -6.83 -18.06
N ALA A 53 -3.11 -7.01 -19.09
CA ALA A 53 -1.78 -6.39 -19.22
C ALA A 53 -1.80 -5.19 -20.19
N SER A 54 -0.62 -4.67 -20.54
CA SER A 54 -0.48 -3.48 -21.39
C SER A 54 -0.94 -3.68 -22.84
N THR A 55 -0.93 -4.92 -23.34
CA THR A 55 -1.45 -5.29 -24.67
C THR A 55 -2.18 -6.63 -24.59
N PRO A 56 -3.08 -6.94 -25.55
CA PRO A 56 -3.76 -8.24 -25.60
C PRO A 56 -2.80 -9.43 -25.69
N GLU A 57 -1.70 -9.30 -26.44
CA GLU A 57 -0.67 -10.33 -26.56
C GLU A 57 0.03 -10.56 -25.22
N ARG A 58 0.35 -9.47 -24.50
CA ARG A 58 0.93 -9.57 -23.15
C ARG A 58 -0.04 -10.16 -22.16
N SER A 59 -1.33 -9.83 -22.24
CA SER A 59 -2.39 -10.44 -21.43
C SER A 59 -2.42 -11.95 -21.66
N THR A 60 -2.39 -12.39 -22.92
CA THR A 60 -2.39 -13.82 -23.30
C THR A 60 -1.16 -14.56 -22.75
N GLN A 61 0.02 -13.97 -22.88
CA GLN A 61 1.25 -14.57 -22.35
C GLN A 61 1.21 -14.71 -20.83
N VAL A 62 0.85 -13.64 -20.13
CA VAL A 62 0.77 -13.62 -18.65
C VAL A 62 -0.30 -14.58 -18.15
N ALA A 63 -1.46 -14.64 -18.81
CA ALA A 63 -2.52 -15.58 -18.47
C ALA A 63 -2.06 -17.03 -18.57
N ALA A 64 -1.31 -17.37 -19.62
CA ALA A 64 -0.70 -18.69 -19.78
C ALA A 64 0.29 -19.00 -18.66
N ASP A 65 1.21 -18.05 -18.34
CA ASP A 65 2.22 -18.21 -17.28
C ASP A 65 1.60 -18.33 -15.89
N TRP A 66 0.46 -17.68 -15.65
CA TRP A 66 -0.23 -17.68 -14.35
C TRP A 66 -1.26 -18.79 -14.18
N SER A 67 -1.66 -19.45 -15.26
CA SER A 67 -2.56 -20.60 -15.21
C SER A 67 -1.92 -21.81 -14.55
N ALA A 68 -2.74 -22.65 -13.91
CA ALA A 68 -2.32 -23.94 -13.34
C ALA A 68 -3.38 -24.99 -13.67
N PRO A 69 -3.06 -26.29 -13.60
CA PRO A 69 -4.03 -27.36 -13.81
C PRO A 69 -5.30 -27.15 -12.96
N GLY A 70 -6.44 -27.09 -13.61
CA GLY A 70 -7.74 -26.84 -12.97
C GLY A 70 -7.97 -25.38 -12.49
N GLN A 71 -7.03 -24.48 -12.75
CA GLN A 71 -7.12 -23.05 -12.39
C GLN A 71 -6.71 -22.18 -13.59
N PRO A 72 -7.49 -22.14 -14.66
CA PRO A 72 -7.21 -21.28 -15.79
C PRO A 72 -7.34 -19.81 -15.40
N VAL A 73 -6.50 -18.95 -15.97
CA VAL A 73 -6.55 -17.50 -15.89
C VAL A 73 -6.92 -16.97 -17.27
N ALA A 74 -7.99 -16.19 -17.36
CA ALA A 74 -8.42 -15.57 -18.62
C ALA A 74 -7.52 -14.38 -18.98
N ALA A 75 -7.26 -14.20 -20.27
CA ALA A 75 -6.65 -12.99 -20.79
C ALA A 75 -7.75 -12.03 -21.24
N TYR A 76 -7.86 -10.85 -20.62
CA TYR A 76 -8.77 -9.81 -21.11
C TYR A 76 -8.10 -8.96 -22.18
N GLY A 77 -8.88 -8.62 -23.23
CA GLY A 77 -8.43 -7.78 -24.33
C GLY A 77 -8.39 -6.31 -23.94
N ASP A 78 -9.38 -5.91 -23.15
CA ASP A 78 -9.49 -4.55 -22.60
C ASP A 78 -10.14 -4.55 -21.20
N PHE A 79 -10.28 -3.35 -20.64
CA PHE A 79 -10.82 -3.21 -19.29
C PHE A 79 -12.38 -3.33 -19.25
N ASP A 80 -13.06 -3.03 -20.33
CA ASP A 80 -14.52 -3.17 -20.40
C ASP A 80 -14.93 -4.64 -20.40
N ASP A 81 -14.18 -5.49 -21.10
CA ASP A 81 -14.37 -6.94 -21.06
C ASP A 81 -14.20 -7.50 -19.64
N LEU A 82 -13.16 -7.04 -18.91
CA LEU A 82 -12.95 -7.43 -17.52
C LEU A 82 -14.10 -6.98 -16.62
N LEU A 83 -14.56 -5.73 -16.77
CA LEU A 83 -15.64 -5.19 -15.95
C LEU A 83 -17.00 -5.87 -16.23
N ALA A 84 -17.24 -6.28 -17.49
CA ALA A 84 -18.44 -6.97 -17.90
C ALA A 84 -18.52 -8.43 -17.40
N ASP A 85 -17.37 -9.01 -17.02
CA ASP A 85 -17.34 -10.38 -16.50
C ASP A 85 -17.99 -10.45 -15.10
N ALA A 86 -19.16 -11.09 -15.03
CA ALA A 86 -19.91 -11.28 -13.79
C ALA A 86 -19.21 -12.21 -12.79
N ASP A 87 -18.18 -12.97 -13.25
CA ASP A 87 -17.41 -13.84 -12.39
C ASP A 87 -16.30 -13.11 -11.64
N VAL A 88 -15.95 -11.89 -12.00
CA VAL A 88 -14.96 -11.06 -11.27
C VAL A 88 -15.64 -10.39 -10.07
N ASP A 89 -15.22 -10.74 -8.86
CA ASP A 89 -15.67 -10.12 -7.62
C ASP A 89 -14.77 -8.93 -7.22
N VAL A 90 -13.43 -9.11 -7.31
CA VAL A 90 -12.43 -8.12 -6.90
C VAL A 90 -11.47 -7.81 -8.04
N VAL A 91 -11.23 -6.53 -8.28
CA VAL A 91 -10.23 -6.04 -9.24
C VAL A 91 -9.00 -5.54 -8.48
N HIS A 92 -7.82 -6.13 -8.72
CA HIS A 92 -6.54 -5.65 -8.22
C HIS A 92 -5.88 -4.76 -9.27
N ILE A 93 -5.66 -3.47 -8.96
CA ILE A 93 -5.06 -2.48 -9.86
C ILE A 93 -3.58 -2.34 -9.51
N CYS A 94 -2.71 -2.82 -10.41
CA CYS A 94 -1.25 -2.92 -10.25
C CYS A 94 -0.51 -2.20 -11.38
N THR A 95 -1.09 -1.13 -11.90
CA THR A 95 -0.59 -0.33 -13.02
C THR A 95 0.27 0.85 -12.52
N PRO A 96 0.88 1.66 -13.40
CA PRO A 96 1.54 2.90 -12.98
C PRO A 96 0.58 3.90 -12.31
N ASN A 97 1.08 4.66 -11.31
CA ASN A 97 0.29 5.52 -10.41
C ASN A 97 -0.77 6.38 -11.10
N ARG A 98 -0.42 7.03 -12.22
CA ARG A 98 -1.34 7.94 -12.94
C ARG A 98 -2.62 7.27 -13.41
N THR A 99 -2.61 5.97 -13.61
CA THR A 99 -3.76 5.21 -14.12
C THR A 99 -4.67 4.68 -13.03
N HIS A 100 -4.23 4.69 -11.76
CA HIS A 100 -4.97 4.14 -10.64
C HIS A 100 -6.37 4.73 -10.54
N ALA A 101 -6.48 6.06 -10.54
CA ALA A 101 -7.77 6.74 -10.38
C ALA A 101 -8.79 6.33 -11.44
N ALA A 102 -8.37 6.31 -12.72
CA ALA A 102 -9.27 5.98 -13.82
C ALA A 102 -9.76 4.53 -13.77
N TYR A 103 -8.87 3.58 -13.48
CA TYR A 103 -9.25 2.17 -13.33
C TYR A 103 -10.13 1.93 -12.11
N ALA A 104 -9.77 2.52 -10.95
CA ALA A 104 -10.54 2.36 -9.72
C ALA A 104 -11.95 2.93 -9.85
N GLU A 105 -12.12 4.13 -10.39
CA GLU A 105 -13.42 4.76 -10.57
C GLU A 105 -14.35 3.92 -11.46
N ARG A 106 -13.81 3.38 -12.57
CA ARG A 106 -14.58 2.51 -13.49
C ARG A 106 -14.94 1.17 -12.84
N ALA A 107 -14.02 0.56 -12.07
CA ALA A 107 -14.28 -0.69 -11.36
C ALA A 107 -15.38 -0.52 -10.30
N LEU A 108 -15.31 0.56 -9.52
CA LEU A 108 -16.34 0.90 -8.53
C LEU A 108 -17.71 1.16 -9.20
N ALA A 109 -17.73 1.89 -10.32
CA ALA A 109 -18.96 2.15 -11.08
C ALA A 109 -19.59 0.87 -11.65
N ALA A 110 -18.78 -0.15 -11.93
CA ALA A 110 -19.22 -1.49 -12.33
C ALA A 110 -19.62 -2.40 -11.16
N GLY A 111 -19.62 -1.87 -9.91
CA GLY A 111 -19.97 -2.62 -8.71
C GLY A 111 -18.92 -3.64 -8.27
N LYS A 112 -17.68 -3.55 -8.75
CA LYS A 112 -16.60 -4.43 -8.35
C LYS A 112 -15.97 -3.95 -7.04
N HIS A 113 -15.54 -4.88 -6.17
CA HIS A 113 -14.62 -4.57 -5.09
C HIS A 113 -13.23 -4.24 -5.66
N VAL A 114 -12.49 -3.36 -5.01
CA VAL A 114 -11.22 -2.86 -5.55
C VAL A 114 -10.10 -2.96 -4.54
N VAL A 115 -8.98 -3.51 -4.95
CA VAL A 115 -7.67 -3.34 -4.31
C VAL A 115 -6.80 -2.52 -5.24
N CYS A 116 -6.55 -1.25 -4.91
CA CYS A 116 -5.74 -0.36 -5.73
C CYS A 116 -4.37 -0.14 -5.08
N GLU A 117 -3.30 -0.35 -5.85
CA GLU A 117 -1.94 -0.06 -5.38
C GLU A 117 -1.79 1.39 -4.92
N LYS A 118 -0.85 1.57 -4.00
CA LYS A 118 -0.47 2.90 -3.50
C LYS A 118 0.56 3.56 -4.47
N PRO A 119 0.57 4.88 -4.54
CA PRO A 119 -0.42 5.79 -4.00
C PRO A 119 -1.78 5.61 -4.68
N LEU A 120 -2.87 5.78 -3.93
CA LEU A 120 -4.24 5.62 -4.47
C LEU A 120 -4.48 6.49 -5.70
N ALA A 121 -3.93 7.70 -5.68
CA ALA A 121 -3.90 8.65 -6.79
C ALA A 121 -2.66 9.54 -6.69
N THR A 122 -2.33 10.27 -7.75
CA THR A 122 -1.19 11.20 -7.79
C THR A 122 -1.47 12.57 -7.16
N GLY A 123 -2.67 12.79 -6.63
CA GLY A 123 -3.07 14.00 -5.90
C GLY A 123 -4.33 13.77 -5.08
N ALA A 124 -4.55 14.60 -4.05
CA ALA A 124 -5.66 14.43 -3.10
C ALA A 124 -7.04 14.59 -3.76
N ALA A 125 -7.20 15.49 -4.73
CA ALA A 125 -8.48 15.70 -5.40
C ALA A 125 -9.01 14.45 -6.11
N ASP A 126 -8.14 13.68 -6.77
CA ASP A 126 -8.50 12.41 -7.38
C ASP A 126 -8.83 11.36 -6.31
N ALA A 127 -8.04 11.30 -5.24
CA ALA A 127 -8.29 10.38 -4.13
C ALA A 127 -9.63 10.68 -3.43
N GLU A 128 -10.02 11.95 -3.26
CA GLU A 128 -11.33 12.35 -2.72
C GLU A 128 -12.48 11.84 -3.58
N ARG A 129 -12.36 11.97 -4.91
CA ARG A 129 -13.38 11.42 -5.83
C ARG A 129 -13.51 9.90 -5.71
N LEU A 130 -12.39 9.21 -5.52
CA LEU A 130 -12.37 7.75 -5.36
C LEU A 130 -13.02 7.30 -4.05
N VAL A 131 -12.75 8.00 -2.93
CA VAL A 131 -13.43 7.72 -1.64
C VAL A 131 -14.93 7.88 -1.80
N ALA A 132 -15.39 9.01 -2.36
CA ALA A 132 -16.80 9.23 -2.61
C ALA A 132 -17.42 8.20 -3.59
N ALA A 133 -16.66 7.73 -4.57
CA ALA A 133 -17.10 6.68 -5.49
C ALA A 133 -17.25 5.33 -4.77
N ALA A 134 -16.32 4.96 -3.89
CA ALA A 134 -16.37 3.74 -3.09
C ALA A 134 -17.59 3.73 -2.14
N GLU A 135 -17.84 4.86 -1.46
CA GLU A 135 -19.00 5.03 -0.59
C GLU A 135 -20.33 4.86 -1.37
N ARG A 136 -20.43 5.47 -2.56
CA ARG A 136 -21.62 5.33 -3.41
C ARG A 136 -21.84 3.91 -3.93
N ALA A 137 -20.74 3.22 -4.26
CA ALA A 137 -20.79 1.85 -4.76
C ALA A 137 -21.16 0.84 -3.66
N GLY A 138 -20.87 1.16 -2.39
CA GLY A 138 -21.07 0.23 -1.27
C GLY A 138 -20.16 -1.00 -1.35
N THR A 139 -19.03 -0.90 -2.04
CA THR A 139 -18.07 -1.99 -2.25
C THR A 139 -16.82 -1.81 -1.38
N VAL A 140 -16.12 -2.90 -1.10
CA VAL A 140 -14.82 -2.83 -0.43
C VAL A 140 -13.81 -2.20 -1.38
N ALA A 141 -13.15 -1.13 -0.93
CA ALA A 141 -12.14 -0.39 -1.68
C ALA A 141 -10.91 -0.16 -0.78
N ALA A 142 -9.85 -0.97 -0.99
CA ALA A 142 -8.69 -1.06 -0.11
C ALA A 142 -7.39 -0.66 -0.81
N VAL A 143 -6.44 -0.13 -0.02
CA VAL A 143 -5.08 0.27 -0.46
C VAL A 143 -4.06 -0.54 0.34
N PRO A 144 -3.03 -1.16 -0.28
CA PRO A 144 -2.14 -2.08 0.40
C PRO A 144 -1.07 -1.38 1.26
N PHE A 145 -1.46 -0.73 2.36
CA PHE A 145 -0.53 -0.33 3.42
C PHE A 145 -0.17 -1.55 4.28
N VAL A 146 0.52 -2.48 3.65
CA VAL A 146 0.72 -3.84 4.16
C VAL A 146 1.61 -3.94 5.40
N TYR A 147 2.41 -2.92 5.71
CA TYR A 147 3.24 -2.92 6.92
C TYR A 147 2.42 -2.90 8.21
N ARG A 148 1.14 -2.50 8.18
CA ARG A 148 0.19 -2.67 9.28
C ARG A 148 -0.03 -4.15 9.65
N TYR A 149 0.36 -5.08 8.78
CA TYR A 149 0.20 -6.53 8.93
C TYR A 149 1.45 -7.24 9.45
N HIS A 150 2.50 -6.51 9.79
CA HIS A 150 3.59 -7.10 10.57
C HIS A 150 3.08 -7.50 11.96
N PRO A 151 3.30 -8.76 12.42
CA PRO A 151 2.81 -9.20 13.72
C PRO A 151 3.24 -8.29 14.87
N LEU A 152 4.51 -7.86 14.89
CA LEU A 152 5.02 -6.97 15.95
C LEU A 152 4.52 -5.52 15.82
N VAL A 153 4.15 -5.08 14.63
CA VAL A 153 3.47 -3.78 14.45
C VAL A 153 2.06 -3.83 15.01
N ARG A 154 1.33 -4.92 14.80
CA ARG A 154 0.01 -5.15 15.44
C ARG A 154 0.11 -5.21 16.95
N GLU A 155 1.13 -5.91 17.46
CA GLU A 155 1.42 -5.93 18.90
C GLU A 155 1.68 -4.54 19.46
N LEU A 156 2.52 -3.75 18.76
CA LEU A 156 2.83 -2.40 19.17
C LEU A 156 1.58 -1.50 19.21
N ARG A 157 0.74 -1.57 18.17
CA ARG A 157 -0.53 -0.85 18.15
C ARG A 157 -1.43 -1.27 19.31
N SER A 158 -1.55 -2.57 19.58
CA SER A 158 -2.36 -3.08 20.70
C SER A 158 -1.90 -2.50 22.04
N ARG A 159 -0.60 -2.41 22.26
CA ARG A 159 0.01 -1.79 23.46
C ARG A 159 -0.20 -0.29 23.52
N ALA A 160 -0.08 0.40 22.37
CA ALA A 160 -0.32 1.83 22.26
C ALA A 160 -1.78 2.17 22.63
N LEU A 161 -2.75 1.42 22.09
CA LEU A 161 -4.17 1.58 22.40
C LEU A 161 -4.50 1.24 23.86
N ALA A 162 -3.74 0.33 24.49
CA ALA A 162 -3.85 0.04 25.92
C ALA A 162 -3.20 1.11 26.81
N GLY A 163 -2.58 2.17 26.24
CA GLY A 163 -1.96 3.25 26.99
C GLY A 163 -0.59 2.91 27.58
N GLU A 164 0.08 1.83 27.17
CA GLU A 164 1.36 1.36 27.75
C GLU A 164 2.46 2.43 27.65
N PHE A 165 2.42 3.28 26.60
CA PHE A 165 3.43 4.30 26.35
C PHE A 165 3.09 5.68 26.95
N GLY A 166 1.88 5.86 27.49
CA GLY A 166 1.41 7.15 27.96
C GLY A 166 1.16 8.14 26.82
N ASN A 167 1.46 9.43 27.04
CA ASN A 167 1.31 10.47 26.02
C ASN A 167 2.53 10.50 25.10
N TRP A 168 2.32 10.56 23.81
CA TRP A 168 3.41 10.65 22.83
C TRP A 168 4.15 11.98 22.94
N GLN A 169 5.47 11.95 22.85
CA GLN A 169 6.37 13.09 22.98
C GLN A 169 7.21 13.31 21.73
N LEU A 170 7.81 12.22 21.17
CA LEU A 170 8.62 12.25 19.98
C LEU A 170 8.36 11.02 19.14
N LEU A 171 8.10 11.21 17.85
CA LEU A 171 7.87 10.16 16.86
C LEU A 171 8.90 10.34 15.74
N HIS A 172 9.86 9.43 15.58
CA HIS A 172 10.88 9.65 14.56
C HIS A 172 11.29 8.38 13.83
N GLY A 173 11.90 8.56 12.65
CA GLY A 173 12.33 7.41 11.89
C GLY A 173 12.80 7.70 10.48
N SER A 174 12.83 6.65 9.69
CA SER A 174 13.27 6.72 8.30
C SER A 174 12.70 5.59 7.45
N TYR A 175 12.63 5.84 6.13
CA TYR A 175 12.48 4.75 5.18
C TYR A 175 13.54 4.87 4.10
N LEU A 176 14.48 3.93 4.09
CA LEU A 176 15.68 4.00 3.28
C LEU A 176 15.79 2.77 2.36
N GLN A 177 16.11 3.04 1.09
CA GLN A 177 16.35 2.06 0.04
C GLN A 177 17.54 2.48 -0.81
N ASP A 178 18.12 1.58 -1.63
CA ASP A 178 19.24 1.87 -2.52
C ASP A 178 19.01 1.52 -4.00
N TRP A 179 17.81 1.12 -4.37
CA TRP A 179 17.51 0.63 -5.72
C TRP A 179 17.62 1.70 -6.82
N MET A 180 17.60 3.00 -6.45
CA MET A 180 17.82 4.13 -7.34
C MET A 180 19.23 4.74 -7.23
N LEU A 181 20.14 4.07 -6.50
CA LEU A 181 21.50 4.54 -6.34
C LEU A 181 22.28 4.56 -7.66
N ASP A 182 22.07 3.56 -8.51
CA ASP A 182 22.67 3.53 -9.84
C ASP A 182 22.12 4.70 -10.69
N PRO A 183 22.99 5.58 -11.24
CA PRO A 183 22.56 6.68 -12.13
C PRO A 183 21.86 6.22 -13.40
N ASP A 184 22.05 4.97 -13.81
CA ASP A 184 21.40 4.37 -14.98
C ASP A 184 20.10 3.65 -14.64
N ALA A 185 19.75 3.54 -13.35
CA ALA A 185 18.43 3.08 -12.94
C ALA A 185 17.36 4.08 -13.40
N SER A 186 16.33 3.57 -14.10
CA SER A 186 15.23 4.37 -14.63
C SER A 186 13.92 3.62 -14.55
N GLY A 187 12.81 4.26 -14.91
CA GLY A 187 11.50 3.67 -14.94
C GLY A 187 10.38 4.69 -14.90
N TRP A 188 9.16 4.21 -15.05
CA TRP A 188 7.98 5.06 -15.05
C TRP A 188 7.84 5.93 -13.77
N ARG A 189 8.44 5.51 -12.65
CA ARG A 189 8.44 6.28 -11.38
C ARG A 189 9.26 7.56 -11.45
N VAL A 190 10.25 7.63 -12.34
CA VAL A 190 11.08 8.82 -12.56
C VAL A 190 10.36 9.85 -13.44
N ASP A 191 9.46 9.41 -14.32
CA ASP A 191 8.66 10.28 -15.17
C ASP A 191 7.45 10.82 -14.38
N PRO A 192 7.37 12.13 -14.07
CA PRO A 192 6.24 12.69 -13.34
C PRO A 192 4.90 12.54 -14.06
N ARG A 193 4.92 12.34 -15.39
CA ARG A 193 3.70 12.08 -16.17
C ARG A 193 3.09 10.70 -15.86
N ALA A 194 3.89 9.75 -15.40
CA ALA A 194 3.45 8.39 -15.05
C ALA A 194 3.41 8.15 -13.54
N GLY A 195 4.39 8.67 -12.80
CA GLY A 195 4.58 8.46 -11.37
C GLY A 195 3.93 9.51 -10.46
N GLY A 196 3.73 10.74 -10.97
CA GLY A 196 3.36 11.91 -10.17
C GLY A 196 4.58 12.77 -9.80
N ASP A 197 4.34 13.92 -9.17
CA ASP A 197 5.35 14.96 -8.90
C ASP A 197 6.27 14.65 -7.70
N SER A 198 5.94 13.64 -6.90
CA SER A 198 6.77 13.10 -5.82
C SER A 198 7.07 11.63 -6.10
N ARG A 199 8.33 11.23 -5.88
CA ARG A 199 8.76 9.84 -6.04
C ARG A 199 9.09 9.18 -4.70
N ALA A 200 10.19 9.56 -4.06
CA ALA A 200 10.63 8.88 -2.84
C ALA A 200 9.63 9.05 -1.70
N PHE A 201 9.09 10.25 -1.49
CA PHE A 201 8.11 10.46 -0.42
C PHE A 201 6.77 9.79 -0.73
N ALA A 202 6.24 9.93 -1.95
CA ALA A 202 5.00 9.27 -2.34
C ALA A 202 5.10 7.74 -2.35
N ASP A 203 6.27 7.17 -2.72
CA ASP A 203 6.48 5.72 -2.77
C ASP A 203 6.71 5.11 -1.39
N ILE A 204 7.63 5.67 -0.59
CA ILE A 204 8.06 5.07 0.69
C ILE A 204 7.73 5.93 1.92
N GLY A 205 7.79 7.26 1.83
CA GLY A 205 7.40 8.14 2.94
C GLY A 205 5.94 8.00 3.33
N SER A 206 5.07 7.74 2.36
CA SER A 206 3.65 7.45 2.59
C SER A 206 3.42 6.26 3.52
N HIS A 207 4.19 5.19 3.37
CA HIS A 207 4.13 4.03 4.26
C HIS A 207 4.58 4.36 5.69
N TRP A 208 5.65 5.16 5.83
CA TRP A 208 6.13 5.57 7.14
C TRP A 208 5.07 6.41 7.87
N CYS A 209 4.50 7.40 7.19
CA CYS A 209 3.46 8.25 7.76
C CYS A 209 2.21 7.45 8.12
N ASP A 210 1.72 6.60 7.21
CA ASP A 210 0.57 5.73 7.45
C ASP A 210 0.79 4.86 8.69
N LEU A 211 1.95 4.23 8.77
CA LEU A 211 2.25 3.29 9.84
C LEU A 211 2.37 3.96 11.20
N VAL A 212 3.03 5.12 11.28
CA VAL A 212 3.19 5.87 12.53
C VAL A 212 1.84 6.44 12.98
N GLU A 213 1.06 7.07 12.11
CA GLU A 213 -0.29 7.54 12.44
C GLU A 213 -1.18 6.38 12.92
N TRP A 214 -1.15 5.25 12.21
CA TRP A 214 -1.99 4.12 12.56
C TRP A 214 -1.58 3.47 13.89
N VAL A 215 -0.29 3.28 14.15
CA VAL A 215 0.20 2.66 15.40
C VAL A 215 -0.08 3.54 16.60
N THR A 216 0.19 4.84 16.50
CA THR A 216 0.08 5.79 17.62
C THR A 216 -1.35 6.29 17.85
N GLY A 217 -2.20 6.24 16.82
CA GLY A 217 -3.49 6.91 16.83
C GLY A 217 -3.41 8.43 16.61
N GLU A 218 -2.19 8.98 16.46
CA GLU A 218 -1.97 10.40 16.19
C GLU A 218 -2.26 10.75 14.73
N ARG A 219 -2.51 12.05 14.47
CA ARG A 219 -2.61 12.60 13.11
C ARG A 219 -1.61 13.72 12.93
N PHE A 220 -0.87 13.71 11.82
CA PHE A 220 0.00 14.82 11.45
C PHE A 220 -0.84 15.98 10.94
N THR A 221 -0.78 17.12 11.61
CA THR A 221 -1.60 18.30 11.29
C THR A 221 -0.90 19.30 10.38
N GLU A 222 0.44 19.36 10.47
CA GLU A 222 1.27 20.21 9.62
C GLU A 222 2.67 19.62 9.49
N LEU A 223 3.36 19.99 8.43
CA LEU A 223 4.73 19.57 8.17
C LEU A 223 5.56 20.69 7.54
N THR A 224 6.89 20.58 7.70
CA THR A 224 7.88 21.27 6.88
C THR A 224 8.83 20.27 6.30
N ALA A 225 9.21 20.47 5.04
CA ALA A 225 9.97 19.47 4.27
C ALA A 225 11.07 20.10 3.42
N HIS A 226 12.14 19.34 3.25
CA HIS A 226 13.15 19.60 2.25
C HIS A 226 13.36 18.35 1.39
N ARG A 227 13.49 18.52 0.06
CA ARG A 227 13.72 17.42 -0.88
C ARG A 227 14.96 17.67 -1.75
N THR A 228 15.57 16.58 -2.23
CA THR A 228 16.75 16.68 -3.11
C THR A 228 16.67 15.68 -4.25
N VAL A 229 17.16 16.12 -5.41
CA VAL A 229 17.44 15.28 -6.58
C VAL A 229 18.95 15.12 -6.65
N THR A 230 19.46 13.94 -6.29
CA THR A 230 20.90 13.65 -6.24
C THR A 230 21.43 13.14 -7.58
N VAL A 231 20.54 12.55 -8.39
CA VAL A 231 20.84 12.11 -9.77
C VAL A 231 19.96 12.90 -10.73
N PRO A 232 20.48 14.07 -11.25
CA PRO A 232 19.67 15.04 -12.00
C PRO A 232 19.27 14.59 -13.40
N GLU A 233 19.93 13.57 -13.94
CA GLU A 233 19.65 13.03 -15.27
C GLU A 233 19.66 11.51 -15.25
N ARG A 234 18.65 10.89 -15.85
CA ARG A 234 18.52 9.43 -15.98
C ARG A 234 18.12 9.03 -17.39
N PRO A 235 18.41 7.79 -17.84
CA PRO A 235 17.99 7.30 -19.14
C PRO A 235 16.49 7.49 -19.33
N SER A 236 16.11 7.98 -20.52
CA SER A 236 14.72 8.13 -20.94
C SER A 236 14.17 6.78 -21.40
N GLY A 237 13.00 6.37 -20.90
CA GLY A 237 12.31 5.15 -21.37
C GLY A 237 11.49 4.49 -20.28
N THR A 238 10.42 3.84 -20.71
CA THR A 238 9.50 3.10 -19.82
C THR A 238 9.90 1.64 -19.62
N ASP A 239 10.87 1.14 -20.38
CA ASP A 239 11.37 -0.25 -20.33
C ASP A 239 12.31 -0.47 -19.12
N ALA A 240 11.91 0.08 -17.99
CA ALA A 240 12.67 -0.02 -16.77
C ALA A 240 12.68 -1.43 -16.25
N LYS A 241 13.87 -1.90 -16.02
CA LYS A 241 14.16 -3.11 -15.27
C LYS A 241 13.54 -3.02 -13.88
N SER A 242 12.90 -4.10 -13.48
CA SER A 242 12.35 -4.25 -12.14
C SER A 242 13.49 -4.25 -11.10
N PHE A 243 13.14 -4.15 -9.81
CA PHE A 243 14.04 -4.20 -8.64
C PHE A 243 15.12 -5.33 -8.67
N SER A 244 15.03 -6.29 -9.56
CA SER A 244 15.87 -7.50 -9.61
C SER A 244 16.89 -7.51 -10.75
N GLU A 245 16.88 -6.55 -11.67
CA GLU A 245 17.80 -6.55 -12.81
C GLU A 245 18.86 -5.44 -12.69
N SER A 246 19.98 -5.78 -12.07
CA SER A 246 21.19 -4.94 -12.10
C SER A 246 21.98 -5.18 -13.40
N GLY A 247 22.35 -4.09 -14.07
CA GLY A 247 23.46 -4.07 -15.03
C GLY A 247 23.09 -4.28 -16.49
N SER A 248 22.89 -3.20 -17.18
CA SER A 248 23.49 -2.85 -18.48
C SER A 248 23.28 -1.34 -18.66
N SER A 249 24.36 -0.63 -18.98
CA SER A 249 24.30 0.78 -19.43
C SER A 249 23.30 0.85 -20.59
N VAL A 250 22.19 1.56 -20.37
CA VAL A 250 21.27 1.88 -21.44
C VAL A 250 21.91 3.08 -22.18
N GLU A 251 22.56 2.80 -23.32
CA GLU A 251 22.94 3.85 -24.26
C GLU A 251 21.63 4.44 -24.82
N GLY A 252 21.27 5.64 -24.36
CA GLY A 252 20.05 6.33 -24.77
C GLY A 252 20.04 7.78 -24.34
N GLU A 253 19.08 8.52 -24.87
CA GLU A 253 18.83 9.89 -24.46
C GLU A 253 18.53 9.95 -22.96
N ARG A 254 19.14 10.92 -22.26
CA ARG A 254 18.87 11.15 -20.84
C ARG A 254 17.90 12.30 -20.67
N SER A 255 17.02 12.20 -19.71
CA SER A 255 16.08 13.27 -19.36
C SER A 255 16.32 13.79 -17.94
N THR A 256 16.01 15.07 -17.77
CA THR A 256 16.10 15.73 -16.47
C THR A 256 15.08 15.12 -15.50
N VAL A 257 15.55 14.78 -14.31
CA VAL A 257 14.75 14.26 -13.20
C VAL A 257 14.28 15.42 -12.33
N THR A 258 12.99 15.51 -12.08
CA THR A 258 12.38 16.52 -11.21
C THR A 258 11.81 15.97 -9.92
N THR A 259 11.63 14.63 -9.84
CA THR A 259 11.15 13.93 -8.66
C THR A 259 12.31 13.63 -7.71
N GLU A 260 12.07 13.76 -6.42
CA GLU A 260 13.12 13.64 -5.40
C GLU A 260 13.64 12.22 -5.21
N ASP A 261 14.96 12.09 -5.00
CA ASP A 261 15.64 10.87 -4.56
C ASP A 261 15.59 10.71 -3.04
N ALA A 262 15.57 11.83 -2.31
CA ALA A 262 15.52 11.84 -0.85
C ALA A 262 14.79 13.07 -0.32
N ALA A 263 14.23 12.95 0.89
CA ALA A 263 13.58 14.04 1.60
C ALA A 263 13.76 13.92 3.11
N ALA A 264 13.71 15.07 3.81
CA ALA A 264 13.68 15.16 5.26
C ALA A 264 12.48 16.03 5.68
N LEU A 265 11.75 15.59 6.70
CA LEU A 265 10.54 16.24 7.18
C LEU A 265 10.57 16.42 8.71
N LEU A 266 10.01 17.55 9.15
CA LEU A 266 9.51 17.72 10.52
C LEU A 266 7.98 17.81 10.44
N LEU A 267 7.29 17.18 11.38
CA LEU A 267 5.83 17.13 11.42
C LEU A 267 5.35 17.43 12.85
N ARG A 268 4.11 17.89 12.98
CA ARG A 268 3.41 18.05 14.27
C ARG A 268 2.17 17.19 14.28
N THR A 269 1.88 16.60 15.43
CA THR A 269 0.67 15.81 15.64
C THR A 269 -0.46 16.68 16.24
N GLU A 270 -1.66 16.12 16.29
CA GLU A 270 -2.81 16.76 16.97
C GLU A 270 -2.55 16.99 18.45
N SER A 271 -1.89 16.06 19.13
CA SER A 271 -1.54 16.20 20.56
C SER A 271 -0.40 17.18 20.82
N GLY A 272 0.31 17.61 19.77
CA GLY A 272 1.47 18.50 19.85
C GLY A 272 2.81 17.77 19.96
N ALA A 273 2.83 16.43 19.87
CA ALA A 273 4.07 15.68 19.78
C ALA A 273 4.85 16.07 18.50
N LEU A 274 6.17 16.16 18.63
CA LEU A 274 7.05 16.41 17.49
C LEU A 274 7.32 15.10 16.74
N ALA A 275 7.28 15.16 15.41
CA ALA A 275 7.69 14.02 14.59
C ALA A 275 8.74 14.43 13.55
N SER A 276 9.60 13.47 13.16
CA SER A 276 10.59 13.67 12.10
C SER A 276 10.84 12.38 11.31
N THR A 277 11.04 12.53 10.00
CA THR A 277 11.40 11.38 9.17
C THR A 277 12.34 11.77 8.04
N VAL A 278 13.17 10.81 7.62
CA VAL A 278 14.01 10.89 6.43
C VAL A 278 13.66 9.74 5.51
N VAL A 279 13.44 10.03 4.24
CA VAL A 279 13.19 9.03 3.20
C VAL A 279 14.25 9.14 2.11
N SER A 280 14.70 8.00 1.57
CA SER A 280 15.70 7.99 0.52
C SER A 280 15.64 6.68 -0.28
N GLN A 281 15.77 6.79 -1.60
CA GLN A 281 15.92 5.65 -2.51
C GLN A 281 17.36 5.48 -3.03
N VAL A 282 18.29 6.25 -2.45
CA VAL A 282 19.73 6.29 -2.84
C VAL A 282 20.67 6.06 -1.64
N SER A 283 20.18 5.37 -0.61
CA SER A 283 20.95 5.08 0.61
C SER A 283 21.68 3.75 0.46
N ALA A 284 22.95 3.79 0.04
CA ALA A 284 23.79 2.62 -0.23
C ALA A 284 23.72 1.57 0.90
N GLY A 285 23.42 0.33 0.54
CA GLY A 285 23.36 -0.82 1.45
C GLY A 285 22.03 -1.00 2.18
N ARG A 286 21.11 -0.03 2.13
CA ARG A 286 19.74 -0.17 2.68
C ARG A 286 18.81 -0.75 1.63
N LYS A 287 18.32 -1.96 1.88
CA LYS A 287 17.50 -2.66 0.89
C LYS A 287 16.02 -2.29 1.00
N ASN A 288 15.50 -2.24 2.23
CA ASN A 288 14.10 -1.87 2.48
C ASN A 288 13.88 -1.52 3.96
N ARG A 289 14.65 -0.57 4.48
CA ARG A 289 14.62 -0.23 5.90
C ARG A 289 13.57 0.82 6.22
N LEU A 290 12.35 0.38 6.54
CA LEU A 290 11.36 1.17 7.27
C LEU A 290 11.68 1.02 8.76
N TRP A 291 12.01 2.13 9.41
CA TRP A 291 12.37 2.16 10.81
C TRP A 291 11.67 3.32 11.51
N PHE A 292 11.21 3.09 12.72
CA PHE A 292 10.72 4.16 13.58
C PHE A 292 11.01 3.86 15.05
N GLU A 293 11.12 4.95 15.83
CA GLU A 293 11.12 4.99 17.28
C GLU A 293 10.01 5.93 17.74
N LEU A 294 9.21 5.45 18.68
CA LEU A 294 8.03 6.13 19.20
C LEU A 294 8.22 6.28 20.70
N ASP A 295 8.39 7.52 21.16
CA ASP A 295 8.70 7.87 22.52
C ASP A 295 7.49 8.48 23.19
N GLY A 296 6.98 7.79 24.21
CA GLY A 296 5.90 8.25 25.07
C GLY A 296 6.38 8.59 26.47
N SER A 297 5.51 9.18 27.28
CA SER A 297 5.80 9.60 28.65
C SER A 297 6.00 8.43 29.63
N ALA A 298 5.61 7.22 29.27
CA ALA A 298 5.73 6.02 30.11
C ALA A 298 6.57 4.92 29.48
N GLY A 299 6.99 5.06 28.24
CA GLY A 299 7.83 4.09 27.55
C GLY A 299 8.01 4.42 26.08
N SER A 300 8.93 3.68 25.45
CA SER A 300 9.29 3.83 24.05
C SER A 300 9.28 2.50 23.31
N ALA A 301 9.16 2.53 21.99
CA ALA A 301 9.22 1.34 21.16
C ALA A 301 9.97 1.60 19.85
N VAL A 302 10.76 0.60 19.41
CA VAL A 302 11.48 0.66 18.12
C VAL A 302 11.11 -0.54 17.28
N PHE A 303 10.73 -0.28 16.03
CA PHE A 303 10.55 -1.30 14.99
C PHE A 303 11.50 -1.07 13.82
N ASP A 304 12.10 -2.13 13.32
CA ASP A 304 12.97 -2.12 12.14
C ASP A 304 12.55 -3.24 11.18
N GLN A 305 12.06 -2.88 10.00
CA GLN A 305 11.57 -3.85 9.01
C GLN A 305 12.69 -4.72 8.41
N GLU A 306 13.97 -4.30 8.46
CA GLU A 306 15.08 -5.20 8.11
C GLU A 306 15.37 -6.23 9.22
N ASN A 307 14.78 -6.05 10.43
CA ASN A 307 14.80 -7.00 11.56
C ASN A 307 13.40 -7.23 12.13
N PRO A 308 12.44 -7.72 11.32
CA PRO A 308 11.01 -7.68 11.66
C PRO A 308 10.60 -8.66 12.76
N ASP A 309 11.49 -9.58 13.17
CA ASP A 309 11.21 -10.60 14.21
C ASP A 309 11.47 -10.10 15.63
N THR A 310 11.86 -8.83 15.78
CA THR A 310 12.13 -8.21 17.09
C THR A 310 11.52 -6.81 17.19
N LEU A 311 11.03 -6.48 18.39
CA LEU A 311 10.56 -5.16 18.79
C LEU A 311 11.32 -4.78 20.07
N TRP A 312 12.02 -3.64 20.06
CA TRP A 312 12.62 -3.08 21.26
C TRP A 312 11.54 -2.27 22.02
N LEU A 313 11.47 -2.48 23.34
CA LEU A 313 10.57 -1.76 24.24
C LEU A 313 11.40 -1.16 25.35
N GLY A 314 11.37 0.18 25.49
CA GLY A 314 12.07 0.95 26.51
C GLY A 314 11.14 1.35 27.64
N GLY A 315 11.63 1.28 28.87
CA GLY A 315 11.02 1.84 30.06
C GLY A 315 12.07 2.52 30.91
N GLU A 316 11.67 3.24 31.96
CA GLU A 316 12.56 4.05 32.82
C GLU A 316 13.67 3.19 33.44
N ASP A 317 13.33 2.03 34.01
CA ASP A 317 14.30 1.18 34.72
C ASP A 317 14.98 0.13 33.85
N SER A 318 14.40 -0.21 32.68
CA SER A 318 14.92 -1.29 31.84
C SER A 318 14.35 -1.24 30.42
N SER A 319 15.07 -1.88 29.50
CA SER A 319 14.56 -2.18 28.17
C SER A 319 14.50 -3.69 27.92
N ARG A 320 13.65 -4.10 27.00
CA ARG A 320 13.50 -5.50 26.61
C ARG A 320 13.36 -5.65 25.11
N ILE A 321 13.77 -6.79 24.57
CA ILE A 321 13.46 -7.21 23.21
C ILE A 321 12.30 -8.19 23.25
N LEU A 322 11.22 -7.86 22.57
CA LEU A 322 10.10 -8.76 22.33
C LEU A 322 10.31 -9.47 21.00
N HIS A 323 10.29 -10.80 21.04
CA HIS A 323 10.36 -11.60 19.80
C HIS A 323 8.96 -11.85 19.25
N ARG A 324 8.84 -11.89 17.93
CA ARG A 324 7.61 -12.31 17.24
C ARG A 324 7.21 -13.70 17.73
N GLY A 325 5.91 -13.89 18.00
CA GLY A 325 5.37 -15.15 18.51
C GLY A 325 5.70 -15.48 19.97
N ALA A 326 6.24 -14.49 20.74
CA ALA A 326 6.39 -14.67 22.18
C ALA A 326 5.04 -14.88 22.89
N GLY A 327 5.03 -15.62 24.00
CA GLY A 327 3.83 -15.84 24.79
C GLY A 327 3.30 -14.55 25.42
N GLY A 328 1.97 -14.46 25.63
CA GLY A 328 1.33 -13.31 26.26
C GLY A 328 1.19 -12.07 25.37
N THR A 329 1.27 -12.25 24.06
CA THR A 329 1.08 -11.18 23.07
C THR A 329 -0.40 -11.05 22.66
N SER A 330 -0.73 -9.94 21.97
CA SER A 330 -2.08 -9.64 21.55
C SER A 330 -2.68 -10.68 20.59
N PRO A 331 -4.01 -10.86 20.56
CA PRO A 331 -4.68 -11.73 19.60
C PRO A 331 -4.33 -11.36 18.14
N GLU A 332 -4.15 -10.08 17.85
CA GLU A 332 -3.79 -9.59 16.52
C GLU A 332 -2.38 -10.02 16.10
N GLN A 333 -1.40 -10.00 17.01
CA GLN A 333 -0.10 -10.57 16.71
C GLN A 333 -0.21 -12.07 16.44
N GLN A 334 -0.95 -12.80 17.31
CA GLN A 334 -1.11 -14.25 17.19
C GLN A 334 -1.76 -14.65 15.87
N ARG A 335 -2.79 -13.92 15.44
CA ARG A 335 -3.49 -14.15 14.17
C ARG A 335 -2.54 -14.06 12.95
N LEU A 336 -1.56 -13.17 13.00
CA LEU A 336 -0.64 -12.91 11.91
C LEU A 336 0.65 -13.74 11.96
N ASN A 337 0.90 -14.48 13.04
CA ASN A 337 2.04 -15.39 13.13
C ASN A 337 1.74 -16.69 12.37
N VAL A 338 2.20 -16.78 11.11
CA VAL A 338 1.97 -17.95 10.26
C VAL A 338 3.04 -19.04 10.44
N VAL A 339 4.20 -18.68 11.04
CA VAL A 339 5.29 -19.61 11.31
C VAL A 339 5.87 -19.37 12.71
N PRO A 340 6.42 -20.39 13.40
CA PRO A 340 7.01 -20.24 14.72
C PRO A 340 8.17 -19.22 14.76
N PRO A 341 8.51 -18.66 15.94
CA PRO A 341 9.69 -17.81 16.11
C PRO A 341 10.96 -18.46 15.54
N GLY A 342 11.83 -17.65 14.95
CA GLY A 342 13.07 -18.11 14.30
C GLY A 342 12.90 -18.59 12.86
N HIS A 343 11.67 -18.65 12.33
CA HIS A 343 11.42 -18.86 10.91
C HIS A 343 11.10 -17.50 10.28
N PRO A 344 11.76 -17.13 9.16
CA PRO A 344 11.55 -15.82 8.52
C PRO A 344 10.08 -15.61 8.12
N GLN A 345 9.53 -14.46 8.49
CA GLN A 345 8.22 -13.97 8.07
C GLN A 345 8.35 -12.48 7.73
N GLY A 346 7.69 -12.01 6.67
CA GLY A 346 7.87 -10.62 6.26
C GLY A 346 6.85 -10.11 5.25
N TYR A 347 7.31 -9.27 4.31
CA TYR A 347 6.48 -8.51 3.39
C TYR A 347 5.41 -9.34 2.64
N VAL A 348 5.77 -10.53 2.15
CA VAL A 348 4.82 -11.38 1.38
C VAL A 348 3.71 -11.90 2.28
N ASP A 349 4.03 -12.24 3.53
CA ASP A 349 3.03 -12.70 4.51
C ASP A 349 2.10 -11.56 4.92
N CYS A 350 2.64 -10.35 5.10
CA CYS A 350 1.85 -9.15 5.36
C CYS A 350 0.87 -8.87 4.21
N PHE A 351 1.34 -9.01 2.98
CA PHE A 351 0.50 -8.81 1.80
C PHE A 351 -0.61 -9.85 1.70
N ALA A 352 -0.30 -11.12 1.96
CA ALA A 352 -1.28 -12.20 1.98
C ALA A 352 -2.34 -11.99 3.07
N ALA A 353 -1.94 -11.57 4.26
CA ALA A 353 -2.85 -11.26 5.36
C ALA A 353 -3.75 -10.05 5.04
N PHE A 354 -3.22 -9.00 4.41
CA PHE A 354 -4.00 -7.87 3.91
C PHE A 354 -5.08 -8.34 2.91
N VAL A 355 -4.72 -9.15 1.93
CA VAL A 355 -5.68 -9.67 0.93
C VAL A 355 -6.71 -10.57 1.61
N ALA A 356 -6.33 -11.37 2.63
CA ALA A 356 -7.27 -12.17 3.40
C ALA A 356 -8.31 -11.31 4.14
N ASP A 357 -7.90 -10.19 4.73
CA ASP A 357 -8.81 -9.25 5.38
C ASP A 357 -9.73 -8.53 4.37
N VAL A 358 -9.23 -8.21 3.16
CA VAL A 358 -10.08 -7.72 2.06
C VAL A 358 -11.16 -8.75 1.72
N TYR A 359 -10.79 -10.02 1.57
CA TYR A 359 -11.74 -11.08 1.24
C TYR A 359 -12.72 -11.37 2.37
N ALA A 360 -12.29 -11.26 3.62
CA ALA A 360 -13.19 -11.32 4.77
C ALA A 360 -14.23 -10.19 4.68
N ALA A 361 -13.81 -8.94 4.42
CA ALA A 361 -14.73 -7.83 4.24
C ALA A 361 -15.71 -8.04 3.09
N VAL A 362 -15.24 -8.58 1.96
CA VAL A 362 -16.09 -8.89 0.78
C VAL A 362 -17.15 -9.95 1.10
N THR A 363 -16.79 -10.97 1.87
CA THR A 363 -17.67 -12.11 2.14
C THR A 363 -18.60 -11.90 3.32
N THR A 364 -18.17 -11.17 4.34
CA THR A 364 -18.96 -10.93 5.56
C THR A 364 -19.72 -9.61 5.54
N GLY A 365 -19.28 -8.64 4.74
CA GLY A 365 -19.75 -7.25 4.80
C GLY A 365 -19.21 -6.45 5.98
N GLU A 366 -18.37 -7.04 6.82
CA GLU A 366 -17.75 -6.39 7.98
C GLU A 366 -16.29 -6.06 7.68
N THR A 367 -15.88 -4.82 7.95
CA THR A 367 -14.49 -4.38 7.74
C THR A 367 -13.62 -4.81 8.93
N PRO A 368 -12.62 -5.69 8.73
CA PRO A 368 -11.67 -6.03 9.80
C PRO A 368 -10.93 -4.80 10.34
N GLU A 369 -10.62 -4.80 11.64
CA GLU A 369 -9.84 -3.72 12.27
C GLU A 369 -8.50 -3.53 11.57
N GLY A 370 -8.18 -2.29 11.25
CA GLY A 370 -6.91 -1.91 10.62
C GLY A 370 -6.78 -2.28 9.16
N LEU A 371 -7.85 -2.72 8.48
CA LEU A 371 -7.86 -2.84 7.03
C LEU A 371 -7.74 -1.44 6.40
N PRO A 372 -6.65 -1.14 5.67
CA PRO A 372 -6.48 0.16 5.05
C PRO A 372 -7.40 0.29 3.83
N LEU A 373 -8.28 1.30 3.88
CA LEU A 373 -9.27 1.61 2.86
C LEU A 373 -8.85 2.82 2.01
N PHE A 374 -9.65 3.18 1.03
CA PHE A 374 -9.41 4.36 0.19
C PHE A 374 -9.32 5.67 1.01
N ALA A 375 -9.96 5.76 2.17
CA ALA A 375 -9.79 6.89 3.09
C ALA A 375 -8.34 7.03 3.59
N ASP A 376 -7.63 5.92 3.85
CA ASP A 376 -6.20 5.93 4.20
C ASP A 376 -5.35 6.34 2.99
N GLY A 377 -5.75 5.91 1.79
CA GLY A 377 -5.14 6.36 0.53
C GLY A 377 -5.29 7.86 0.29
N LEU A 378 -6.47 8.43 0.58
CA LEU A 378 -6.71 9.87 0.55
C LEU A 378 -5.84 10.59 1.59
N ARG A 379 -5.77 10.07 2.82
CA ARG A 379 -4.90 10.65 3.85
C ARG A 379 -3.44 10.72 3.39
N SER A 380 -2.95 9.65 2.78
CA SER A 380 -1.61 9.61 2.19
C SER A 380 -1.43 10.65 1.07
N ALA A 381 -2.40 10.80 0.18
CA ALA A 381 -2.33 11.79 -0.90
C ALA A 381 -2.28 13.24 -0.36
N ARG A 382 -3.05 13.54 0.69
CA ARG A 382 -2.99 14.86 1.36
C ARG A 382 -1.63 15.15 2.00
N LEU A 383 -0.98 14.14 2.58
CA LEU A 383 0.39 14.27 3.10
C LEU A 383 1.39 14.54 1.96
N VAL A 384 1.24 13.90 0.80
CA VAL A 384 2.07 14.13 -0.38
C VAL A 384 1.86 15.54 -0.93
N ASP A 385 0.63 16.03 -1.03
CA ASP A 385 0.34 17.38 -1.49
C ASP A 385 0.93 18.46 -0.54
N ALA A 386 0.81 18.24 0.77
CA ALA A 386 1.41 19.11 1.77
C ALA A 386 2.95 19.08 1.71
N PHE A 387 3.55 17.91 1.49
CA PHE A 387 5.00 17.74 1.28
C PHE A 387 5.49 18.52 0.05
N LEU A 388 4.83 18.36 -1.08
CA LEU A 388 5.17 19.09 -2.32
C LEU A 388 5.08 20.59 -2.11
N THR A 389 4.01 21.07 -1.49
CA THR A 389 3.79 22.50 -1.19
C THR A 389 4.87 23.03 -0.25
N SER A 390 5.13 22.34 0.86
CA SER A 390 6.13 22.74 1.83
C SER A 390 7.53 22.76 1.25
N SER A 391 7.92 21.72 0.53
CA SER A 391 9.26 21.61 -0.07
C SER A 391 9.53 22.64 -1.16
N ALA A 392 8.49 23.11 -1.84
CA ALA A 392 8.59 24.19 -2.84
C ALA A 392 8.73 25.58 -2.19
N ASN A 393 8.02 25.83 -1.09
CA ASN A 393 7.92 27.15 -0.46
C ASN A 393 8.86 27.33 0.74
N GLY A 394 9.44 26.25 1.27
CA GLY A 394 10.28 26.29 2.47
C GLY A 394 9.52 26.66 3.76
N THR A 395 8.21 26.36 3.82
CA THR A 395 7.34 26.77 4.94
C THR A 395 6.58 25.60 5.54
N TRP A 396 6.16 25.77 6.80
CA TRP A 396 5.18 24.87 7.41
C TRP A 396 3.88 24.88 6.62
N THR A 397 3.37 23.71 6.29
CA THR A 397 2.17 23.51 5.49
C THR A 397 1.20 22.60 6.24
N LYS A 398 -0.07 23.00 6.32
CA LYS A 398 -1.13 22.18 6.92
C LYS A 398 -1.40 20.94 6.07
N VAL A 399 -1.71 19.85 6.74
CA VAL A 399 -2.23 18.62 6.13
C VAL A 399 -3.75 18.65 6.30
N ASN A 400 -4.47 18.90 5.22
CA ASN A 400 -5.93 19.09 5.20
C ASN A 400 -6.70 17.77 5.30
#